data_91e6e6d527eac0449be4cabbcc45921f
#
_entry.id   91e6e6d527eac0449be4cabbcc45921f
#
_cell.length_a   1.000
_cell.length_b   1.000
_cell.length_c   1.000
_cell.angle_alpha   90.00
_cell.angle_beta   90.00
_cell.angle_gamma   90.00
#
_symmetry.space_group_name_H-M   'P 1'
#
loop_
_entity.id
_entity.type
_entity.pdbx_description
1 polymer ?
#
loop_
_entity_poly.entity_id
_entity_poly.type
_entity_poly.pdbx_seq_one_letter_code
_entity_poly.pdbx_strand_id
1 'polypeptide(L)'
;MKFIIFDLDDTLLCGDCEAGWINFLVIKGLLGGDEHSSKLNQFDSDYRKGILNFDEYSSYIQAPLKNLDITTVENLVDEFIRKNIDDLTDDLTTNLLKEAKSADKVLIASGSHDFLVKGFAEYFGIEFSIGTPVEIKKDIFTGNLLGEPTFSEGKVKAVKNWCSENNLKIEDSIFYSDSINDLPMFEVCGDPIVVNPDDNLKKIAMDRSYKILNR
;
A
#
# COMPACT_ATOMS: atom_id res chain seq x y z
N MET A 1 2.63 -23.02 -10.16
CA MET A 1 1.61 -22.17 -9.50
C MET A 1 2.02 -20.73 -9.73
N LYS A 2 1.14 -19.88 -10.25
CA LYS A 2 1.43 -18.45 -10.47
C LYS A 2 1.03 -17.69 -9.22
N PHE A 3 2.01 -17.10 -8.52
CA PHE A 3 1.81 -16.29 -7.33
C PHE A 3 2.25 -14.86 -7.58
N ILE A 4 1.35 -13.90 -7.38
CA ILE A 4 1.60 -12.49 -7.63
C ILE A 4 1.46 -11.71 -6.32
N ILE A 5 2.40 -10.79 -6.09
CA ILE A 5 2.36 -9.81 -5.02
C ILE A 5 2.38 -8.43 -5.67
N PHE A 6 1.40 -7.59 -5.33
CA PHE A 6 1.36 -6.18 -5.72
C PHE A 6 1.64 -5.30 -4.52
N ASP A 7 2.49 -4.31 -4.70
CA ASP A 7 2.37 -3.08 -3.91
C ASP A 7 1.09 -2.34 -4.33
N LEU A 8 0.61 -1.38 -3.53
CA LEU A 8 -0.66 -0.70 -3.76
C LEU A 8 -0.47 0.67 -4.40
N ASP A 9 0.10 1.60 -3.65
CA ASP A 9 0.21 3.00 -4.02
C ASP A 9 1.19 3.19 -5.19
N ASP A 10 0.87 4.04 -6.15
CA ASP A 10 1.63 4.27 -7.39
C ASP A 10 1.98 2.98 -8.20
N THR A 11 1.55 1.82 -7.73
CA THR A 11 1.74 0.50 -8.37
C THR A 11 0.43 -0.06 -8.92
N LEU A 12 -0.43 -0.64 -8.08
CA LEU A 12 -1.75 -1.12 -8.47
C LEU A 12 -2.72 0.07 -8.65
N LEU A 13 -2.61 1.08 -7.82
CA LEU A 13 -3.22 2.39 -7.99
C LEU A 13 -2.31 3.33 -8.81
N CYS A 14 -2.87 4.40 -9.37
CA CYS A 14 -2.13 5.50 -10.01
C CYS A 14 -2.03 6.73 -9.10
N GLY A 15 -1.89 6.52 -7.79
CA GLY A 15 -1.75 7.55 -6.77
C GLY A 15 -1.64 6.96 -5.38
N ASP A 16 -1.44 7.84 -4.41
CA ASP A 16 -1.30 7.53 -2.98
C ASP A 16 -2.68 7.52 -2.31
N CYS A 17 -3.09 6.34 -1.83
CA CYS A 17 -4.40 6.16 -1.20
C CYS A 17 -4.49 6.84 0.17
N GLU A 18 -3.40 6.96 0.93
CA GLU A 18 -3.41 7.62 2.24
C GLU A 18 -3.50 9.14 2.13
N ALA A 19 -2.81 9.72 1.15
CA ALA A 19 -2.98 11.14 0.82
C ALA A 19 -4.42 11.43 0.37
N GLY A 20 -4.97 10.58 -0.49
CA GLY A 20 -6.38 10.65 -0.91
C GLY A 20 -7.35 10.51 0.26
N TRP A 21 -7.08 9.59 1.18
CA TRP A 21 -7.86 9.37 2.39
C TRP A 21 -7.90 10.59 3.30
N ILE A 22 -6.76 11.21 3.59
CA ILE A 22 -6.70 12.44 4.38
C ILE A 22 -7.50 13.56 3.73
N ASN A 23 -7.35 13.76 2.41
CA ASN A 23 -8.13 14.75 1.67
C ASN A 23 -9.64 14.46 1.75
N PHE A 24 -10.05 13.20 1.64
CA PHE A 24 -11.43 12.79 1.80
C PHE A 24 -11.97 13.13 3.21
N LEU A 25 -11.21 12.87 4.27
CA LEU A 25 -11.60 13.19 5.64
C LEU A 25 -11.72 14.71 5.87
N VAL A 26 -10.86 15.50 5.25
CA VAL A 26 -10.96 17.00 5.26
C VAL A 26 -12.26 17.45 4.58
N ILE A 27 -12.56 16.95 3.39
CA ILE A 27 -13.80 17.27 2.64
C ILE A 27 -15.05 16.88 3.45
N LYS A 28 -14.99 15.77 4.19
CA LYS A 28 -16.05 15.31 5.09
C LYS A 28 -16.18 16.16 6.37
N GLY A 29 -15.25 17.07 6.65
CA GLY A 29 -15.22 17.86 7.88
C GLY A 29 -14.83 17.04 9.13
N LEU A 30 -14.24 15.87 8.93
CA LEU A 30 -13.71 15.00 10.01
C LEU A 30 -12.29 15.38 10.40
N LEU A 31 -11.60 16.11 9.54
CA LEU A 31 -10.32 16.76 9.80
C LEU A 31 -10.46 18.26 9.54
N GLY A 32 -9.84 19.08 10.41
CA GLY A 32 -9.76 20.53 10.22
C GLY A 32 -8.69 20.90 9.19
N GLY A 33 -9.00 21.75 8.30
CA GLY A 33 -8.51 22.67 7.31
C GLY A 33 -7.13 22.62 6.69
N ASP A 34 -6.49 23.78 6.67
CA ASP A 34 -5.57 24.23 5.61
C ASP A 34 -4.12 23.73 5.68
N GLU A 35 -3.72 23.04 6.76
CA GLU A 35 -2.34 22.60 6.97
C GLU A 35 -2.01 21.23 6.37
N HIS A 36 -3.04 20.44 5.98
CA HIS A 36 -2.87 19.05 5.59
C HIS A 36 -2.11 18.88 4.27
N SER A 37 -2.39 19.70 3.26
CA SER A 37 -1.70 19.61 1.96
C SER A 37 -0.19 19.83 2.09
N SER A 38 0.23 20.80 2.92
CA SER A 38 1.67 21.03 3.15
C SER A 38 2.33 19.86 3.87
N LYS A 39 1.65 19.27 4.86
CA LYS A 39 2.16 18.13 5.63
C LYS A 39 2.25 16.88 4.78
N LEU A 40 1.24 16.59 3.95
CA LEU A 40 1.24 15.46 3.02
C LEU A 40 2.36 15.61 1.98
N ASN A 41 2.54 16.80 1.40
CA ASN A 41 3.64 17.06 0.46
C ASN A 41 5.02 16.86 1.12
N GLN A 42 5.17 17.20 2.39
CA GLN A 42 6.41 16.95 3.12
C GLN A 42 6.65 15.45 3.29
N PHE A 43 5.64 14.69 3.69
CA PHE A 43 5.74 13.24 3.83
C PHE A 43 6.06 12.54 2.49
N ASP A 44 5.39 12.92 1.39
CA ASP A 44 5.70 12.39 0.06
C ASP A 44 7.17 12.68 -0.33
N SER A 45 7.64 13.90 -0.13
CA SER A 45 9.04 14.26 -0.39
C SER A 45 10.02 13.42 0.43
N ASP A 46 9.72 13.18 1.71
CA ASP A 46 10.59 12.41 2.60
C ASP A 46 10.56 10.91 2.25
N TYR A 47 9.39 10.39 1.85
CA TYR A 47 9.22 9.03 1.34
C TYR A 47 10.09 8.77 0.09
N ARG A 48 10.00 9.67 -0.91
CA ARG A 48 10.78 9.56 -2.16
C ARG A 48 12.29 9.68 -1.94
N LYS A 49 12.72 10.36 -0.86
CA LYS A 49 14.13 10.44 -0.45
C LYS A 49 14.58 9.27 0.43
N GLY A 50 13.68 8.39 0.85
CA GLY A 50 13.98 7.30 1.76
C GLY A 50 14.31 7.74 3.21
N ILE A 51 13.83 8.93 3.62
CA ILE A 51 14.09 9.51 4.95
C ILE A 51 12.81 9.73 5.77
N LEU A 52 11.69 9.15 5.33
CA LEU A 52 10.40 9.28 6.00
C LEU A 52 10.50 8.80 7.46
N ASN A 53 10.10 9.66 8.41
CA ASN A 53 9.83 9.25 9.78
C ASN A 53 8.46 8.55 9.82
N PHE A 54 8.47 7.23 9.77
CA PHE A 54 7.25 6.43 9.66
C PHE A 54 6.34 6.58 10.89
N ASP A 55 6.90 6.73 12.10
CA ASP A 55 6.10 6.90 13.32
C ASP A 55 5.33 8.22 13.30
N GLU A 56 5.95 9.31 12.86
CA GLU A 56 5.30 10.60 12.71
C GLU A 56 4.21 10.56 11.63
N TYR A 57 4.52 9.96 10.48
CA TYR A 57 3.59 9.77 9.38
C TYR A 57 2.36 8.94 9.82
N SER A 58 2.61 7.78 10.41
CA SER A 58 1.54 6.89 10.85
C SER A 58 0.66 7.53 11.92
N SER A 59 1.26 8.22 12.88
CA SER A 59 0.51 8.96 13.90
C SER A 59 -0.40 10.03 13.28
N TYR A 60 0.07 10.69 12.23
CA TYR A 60 -0.71 11.69 11.50
C TYR A 60 -1.89 11.05 10.76
N ILE A 61 -1.67 9.94 10.02
CA ILE A 61 -2.74 9.25 9.29
C ILE A 61 -3.79 8.67 10.24
N GLN A 62 -3.39 8.17 11.40
CA GLN A 62 -4.30 7.53 12.35
C GLN A 62 -5.02 8.48 13.30
N ALA A 63 -4.51 9.69 13.50
CA ALA A 63 -5.10 10.66 14.45
C ALA A 63 -6.62 10.87 14.24
N PRO A 64 -7.14 10.96 12.99
CA PRO A 64 -8.57 11.11 12.73
C PRO A 64 -9.41 9.91 13.13
N LEU A 65 -8.81 8.71 13.18
CA LEU A 65 -9.50 7.45 13.45
C LEU A 65 -9.64 7.18 14.94
N LYS A 66 -8.87 7.88 15.77
CA LYS A 66 -8.87 7.65 17.21
C LYS A 66 -10.28 7.77 17.80
N ASN A 67 -10.69 6.75 18.54
CA ASN A 67 -12.01 6.58 19.16
C ASN A 67 -13.16 6.28 18.17
N LEU A 68 -12.91 6.07 16.89
CA LEU A 68 -13.91 5.54 15.97
C LEU A 68 -14.00 4.02 16.12
N ASP A 69 -15.20 3.45 15.95
CA ASP A 69 -15.39 2.01 15.87
C ASP A 69 -15.06 1.47 14.47
N ILE A 70 -14.78 0.16 14.40
CA ILE A 70 -14.43 -0.54 13.16
C ILE A 70 -15.46 -0.29 12.06
N THR A 71 -16.73 -0.45 12.36
CA THR A 71 -17.83 -0.35 11.38
C THR A 71 -17.87 1.08 10.79
N THR A 72 -17.67 2.09 11.62
CA THR A 72 -17.59 3.48 11.15
C THR A 72 -16.41 3.68 10.18
N VAL A 73 -15.24 3.16 10.52
CA VAL A 73 -14.05 3.29 9.64
C VAL A 73 -14.23 2.49 8.35
N GLU A 74 -14.73 1.24 8.40
CA GLU A 74 -15.02 0.44 7.21
C GLU A 74 -16.02 1.13 6.26
N ASN A 75 -17.08 1.74 6.79
CA ASN A 75 -18.03 2.51 5.98
C ASN A 75 -17.39 3.75 5.34
N LEU A 76 -16.51 4.45 6.06
CA LEU A 76 -15.78 5.60 5.52
C LEU A 76 -14.80 5.17 4.41
N VAL A 77 -14.12 4.05 4.58
CA VAL A 77 -13.21 3.48 3.57
C VAL A 77 -13.98 3.09 2.30
N ASP A 78 -15.10 2.38 2.44
CA ASP A 78 -15.95 2.02 1.30
C ASP A 78 -16.45 3.26 0.54
N GLU A 79 -16.89 4.29 1.28
CA GLU A 79 -17.31 5.57 0.66
C GLU A 79 -16.14 6.28 -0.04
N PHE A 80 -14.95 6.30 0.59
CA PHE A 80 -13.74 6.88 0.03
C PHE A 80 -13.37 6.22 -1.30
N ILE A 81 -13.28 4.89 -1.30
CA ILE A 81 -12.91 4.12 -2.48
C ILE A 81 -13.90 4.40 -3.61
N ARG A 82 -15.21 4.24 -3.36
CA ARG A 82 -16.25 4.45 -4.38
C ARG A 82 -16.23 5.84 -5.00
N LYS A 83 -15.85 6.86 -4.25
CA LYS A 83 -15.81 8.25 -4.74
C LYS A 83 -14.56 8.62 -5.50
N ASN A 84 -13.45 7.93 -5.23
CA ASN A 84 -12.14 8.33 -5.75
C ASN A 84 -11.50 7.27 -6.66
N ILE A 85 -12.14 6.11 -6.84
CA ILE A 85 -11.53 5.00 -7.59
C ILE A 85 -11.20 5.36 -9.04
N ASP A 86 -12.02 6.15 -9.70
CA ASP A 86 -11.80 6.57 -11.09
C ASP A 86 -10.55 7.44 -11.24
N ASP A 87 -10.20 8.22 -10.19
CA ASP A 87 -8.99 9.04 -10.13
C ASP A 87 -7.75 8.23 -9.69
N LEU A 88 -7.97 7.08 -9.05
CA LEU A 88 -6.93 6.20 -8.52
C LEU A 88 -6.63 4.99 -9.41
N THR A 89 -7.29 4.86 -10.55
CA THR A 89 -7.10 3.72 -11.46
C THR A 89 -6.98 4.15 -12.91
N ASP A 90 -6.23 3.37 -13.69
CA ASP A 90 -5.97 3.65 -15.09
C ASP A 90 -5.92 2.35 -15.94
N ASP A 91 -5.44 2.47 -17.17
CA ASP A 91 -5.29 1.34 -18.10
C ASP A 91 -4.28 0.31 -17.56
N LEU A 92 -3.21 0.75 -16.88
CA LEU A 92 -2.24 -0.16 -16.28
C LEU A 92 -2.86 -0.93 -15.12
N THR A 93 -3.59 -0.26 -14.22
CA THR A 93 -4.39 -0.90 -13.16
C THR A 93 -5.27 -2.01 -13.74
N THR A 94 -6.02 -1.68 -14.81
CA THR A 94 -6.89 -2.64 -15.49
C THR A 94 -6.13 -3.86 -16.02
N ASN A 95 -4.93 -3.66 -16.57
CA ASN A 95 -4.09 -4.74 -17.09
C ASN A 95 -3.50 -5.60 -15.98
N LEU A 96 -3.03 -5.00 -14.88
CA LEU A 96 -2.54 -5.71 -13.71
C LEU A 96 -3.64 -6.56 -13.04
N LEU A 97 -4.87 -6.03 -12.95
CA LEU A 97 -6.02 -6.78 -12.43
C LEU A 97 -6.44 -7.95 -13.36
N LYS A 98 -6.27 -7.81 -14.68
CA LYS A 98 -6.47 -8.95 -15.60
C LYS A 98 -5.40 -10.02 -15.38
N GLU A 99 -4.17 -9.61 -15.13
CA GLU A 99 -3.08 -10.55 -14.82
C GLU A 99 -3.33 -11.26 -13.48
N ALA A 100 -3.77 -10.52 -12.46
CA ALA A 100 -4.19 -11.07 -11.17
C ALA A 100 -5.22 -12.20 -11.31
N LYS A 101 -6.24 -12.01 -12.17
CA LYS A 101 -7.27 -13.04 -12.43
C LYS A 101 -6.73 -14.33 -13.03
N SER A 102 -5.54 -14.30 -13.63
CA SER A 102 -4.87 -15.48 -14.22
C SER A 102 -3.94 -16.18 -13.24
N ALA A 103 -3.75 -15.65 -12.04
CA ALA A 103 -2.88 -16.20 -11.03
C ALA A 103 -3.62 -17.15 -10.09
N ASP A 104 -2.89 -18.10 -9.52
CA ASP A 104 -3.43 -19.05 -8.53
C ASP A 104 -3.55 -18.41 -7.15
N LYS A 105 -2.66 -17.46 -6.84
CA LYS A 105 -2.65 -16.67 -5.60
C LYS A 105 -2.24 -15.24 -5.90
N VAL A 106 -2.94 -14.30 -5.26
CA VAL A 106 -2.64 -12.87 -5.35
C VAL A 106 -2.65 -12.27 -3.96
N LEU A 107 -1.65 -11.45 -3.66
CA LEU A 107 -1.50 -10.71 -2.41
C LEU A 107 -1.27 -9.23 -2.72
N ILE A 108 -1.94 -8.34 -2.03
CA ILE A 108 -1.53 -6.93 -1.93
C ILE A 108 -0.68 -6.77 -0.67
N ALA A 109 0.52 -6.23 -0.79
CA ALA A 109 1.41 -5.95 0.33
C ALA A 109 1.92 -4.51 0.26
N SER A 110 1.39 -3.63 1.11
CA SER A 110 1.63 -2.19 1.07
C SER A 110 2.13 -1.64 2.42
N GLY A 111 2.91 -0.56 2.36
CA GLY A 111 3.26 0.26 3.53
C GLY A 111 2.08 0.99 4.13
N SER A 112 1.02 1.20 3.36
CA SER A 112 -0.21 1.84 3.81
C SER A 112 -0.93 1.05 4.90
N HIS A 113 -1.74 1.73 5.70
CA HIS A 113 -2.42 1.12 6.84
C HIS A 113 -3.42 0.04 6.40
N ASP A 114 -3.48 -1.03 7.16
CA ASP A 114 -4.19 -2.27 6.83
C ASP A 114 -5.68 -2.09 6.52
N PHE A 115 -6.36 -1.16 7.18
CA PHE A 115 -7.79 -0.88 6.93
C PHE A 115 -8.04 -0.34 5.51
N LEU A 116 -7.12 0.47 4.94
CA LEU A 116 -7.20 0.94 3.55
C LEU A 116 -6.82 -0.18 2.57
N VAL A 117 -5.69 -0.85 2.82
CA VAL A 117 -5.21 -1.95 1.96
C VAL A 117 -6.26 -3.05 1.84
N LYS A 118 -6.92 -3.41 2.95
CA LYS A 118 -8.04 -4.35 2.99
C LYS A 118 -9.21 -3.85 2.13
N GLY A 119 -9.61 -2.59 2.29
CA GLY A 119 -10.72 -2.01 1.52
C GLY A 119 -10.47 -2.06 0.01
N PHE A 120 -9.26 -1.71 -0.46
CA PHE A 120 -8.91 -1.82 -1.87
C PHE A 120 -8.83 -3.28 -2.35
N ALA A 121 -8.30 -4.19 -1.54
CA ALA A 121 -8.28 -5.61 -1.87
C ALA A 121 -9.71 -6.15 -2.08
N GLU A 122 -10.62 -5.86 -1.17
CA GLU A 122 -12.04 -6.22 -1.27
C GLU A 122 -12.69 -5.60 -2.52
N TYR A 123 -12.43 -4.33 -2.82
CA TYR A 123 -12.95 -3.64 -4.00
C TYR A 123 -12.49 -4.29 -5.31
N PHE A 124 -11.21 -4.69 -5.39
CA PHE A 124 -10.64 -5.36 -6.57
C PHE A 124 -10.93 -6.87 -6.64
N GLY A 125 -11.56 -7.43 -5.60
CA GLY A 125 -11.82 -8.87 -5.50
C GLY A 125 -10.56 -9.70 -5.29
N ILE A 126 -9.54 -9.14 -4.63
CA ILE A 126 -8.31 -9.83 -4.22
C ILE A 126 -8.47 -10.32 -2.78
N GLU A 127 -8.27 -11.63 -2.57
CA GLU A 127 -8.59 -12.30 -1.30
C GLU A 127 -7.61 -11.92 -0.17
N PHE A 128 -6.35 -11.67 -0.48
CA PHE A 128 -5.31 -11.49 0.52
C PHE A 128 -4.69 -10.10 0.46
N SER A 129 -4.54 -9.50 1.64
CA SER A 129 -3.90 -8.20 1.78
C SER A 129 -3.08 -8.11 3.08
N ILE A 130 -1.98 -7.39 3.03
CA ILE A 130 -1.13 -7.06 4.17
C ILE A 130 -0.84 -5.55 4.08
N GLY A 131 -1.28 -4.81 5.09
CA GLY A 131 -0.93 -3.40 5.29
C GLY A 131 -0.21 -3.21 6.61
N THR A 132 0.18 -1.99 6.91
CA THR A 132 0.72 -1.62 8.22
C THR A 132 -0.37 -1.76 9.28
N PRO A 133 -0.21 -2.65 10.28
CA PRO A 133 -1.28 -3.00 11.20
C PRO A 133 -1.56 -1.87 12.20
N VAL A 134 -2.84 -1.57 12.41
CA VAL A 134 -3.31 -0.59 13.39
C VAL A 134 -3.85 -1.26 14.65
N GLU A 135 -3.69 -0.57 15.80
CA GLU A 135 -4.18 -1.11 17.06
C GLU A 135 -5.68 -0.84 17.23
N ILE A 136 -6.45 -1.92 17.42
CA ILE A 136 -7.87 -1.89 17.74
C ILE A 136 -8.10 -2.54 19.10
N LYS A 137 -8.80 -1.86 19.99
CA LYS A 137 -9.19 -2.39 21.32
C LYS A 137 -10.68 -2.27 21.51
N LYS A 138 -11.35 -3.39 21.77
CA LYS A 138 -12.81 -3.45 21.96
C LYS A 138 -13.57 -2.80 20.80
N ASP A 139 -13.18 -3.16 19.57
CA ASP A 139 -13.72 -2.66 18.31
C ASP A 139 -13.53 -1.15 18.06
N ILE A 140 -12.61 -0.49 18.80
CA ILE A 140 -12.30 0.93 18.70
C ILE A 140 -10.85 1.13 18.26
N PHE A 141 -10.62 1.98 17.28
CA PHE A 141 -9.27 2.42 16.87
C PHE A 141 -8.62 3.23 17.98
N THR A 142 -7.40 2.85 18.38
CA THR A 142 -6.66 3.55 19.44
C THR A 142 -5.84 4.74 18.92
N GLY A 143 -5.58 4.78 17.61
CA GLY A 143 -4.67 5.75 16.99
C GLY A 143 -3.20 5.36 17.09
N ASN A 144 -2.90 4.09 17.38
CA ASN A 144 -1.52 3.56 17.45
C ASN A 144 -1.34 2.42 16.46
N LEU A 145 -0.09 2.15 16.08
CA LEU A 145 0.27 0.93 15.34
C LEU A 145 0.19 -0.31 16.24
N LEU A 146 -0.11 -1.45 15.61
CA LEU A 146 -0.02 -2.77 16.21
C LEU A 146 1.24 -3.49 15.68
N GLY A 147 2.41 -3.15 16.24
CA GLY A 147 3.67 -3.80 15.89
C GLY A 147 4.48 -3.10 14.79
N GLU A 148 5.22 -3.87 14.02
CA GLU A 148 6.15 -3.37 13.00
C GLU A 148 5.42 -2.96 11.72
N PRO A 149 5.73 -1.78 11.15
CA PRO A 149 5.16 -1.34 9.88
C PRO A 149 5.49 -2.30 8.72
N THR A 150 4.55 -2.45 7.78
CA THR A 150 4.74 -3.19 6.53
C THR A 150 5.51 -2.32 5.50
N PHE A 151 6.66 -1.82 5.92
CA PHE A 151 7.48 -0.89 5.15
C PHE A 151 8.92 -1.40 5.06
N SER A 152 9.54 -1.33 3.89
CA SER A 152 10.91 -1.79 3.64
C SER A 152 11.14 -3.24 4.12
N GLU A 153 12.06 -3.49 5.04
CA GLU A 153 12.34 -4.81 5.62
C GLU A 153 11.12 -5.40 6.38
N GLY A 154 10.28 -4.55 6.96
CA GLY A 154 9.04 -4.97 7.60
C GLY A 154 8.07 -5.61 6.60
N LYS A 155 8.00 -5.11 5.35
CA LYS A 155 7.21 -5.70 4.27
C LYS A 155 7.72 -7.12 3.95
N VAL A 156 9.03 -7.29 3.81
CA VAL A 156 9.65 -8.62 3.57
C VAL A 156 9.28 -9.60 4.67
N LYS A 157 9.39 -9.18 5.94
CA LYS A 157 9.06 -10.01 7.08
C LYS A 157 7.59 -10.41 7.11
N ALA A 158 6.69 -9.45 6.90
CA ALA A 158 5.25 -9.70 6.88
C ALA A 158 4.86 -10.68 5.75
N VAL A 159 5.39 -10.46 4.53
CA VAL A 159 5.15 -11.34 3.38
C VAL A 159 5.73 -12.74 3.61
N LYS A 160 6.94 -12.88 4.14
CA LYS A 160 7.54 -14.19 4.47
C LYS A 160 6.70 -14.97 5.48
N ASN A 161 6.19 -14.30 6.52
CA ASN A 161 5.32 -14.93 7.49
C ASN A 161 4.04 -15.44 6.82
N TRP A 162 3.39 -14.57 6.04
CA TRP A 162 2.18 -14.95 5.29
C TRP A 162 2.43 -16.12 4.31
N CYS A 163 3.55 -16.10 3.58
CA CYS A 163 3.94 -17.19 2.69
C CYS A 163 4.09 -18.51 3.47
N SER A 164 4.74 -18.48 4.64
CA SER A 164 4.91 -19.66 5.50
C SER A 164 3.57 -20.25 5.94
N GLU A 165 2.63 -19.40 6.36
CA GLU A 165 1.27 -19.80 6.78
C GLU A 165 0.44 -20.40 5.63
N ASN A 166 0.72 -19.97 4.39
CA ASN A 166 0.01 -20.41 3.18
C ASN A 166 0.76 -21.50 2.38
N ASN A 167 1.85 -22.07 2.91
CA ASN A 167 2.70 -23.05 2.23
C ASN A 167 3.25 -22.56 0.88
N LEU A 168 3.60 -21.28 0.82
CA LEU A 168 4.19 -20.60 -0.33
C LEU A 168 5.66 -20.25 -0.06
N LYS A 169 6.39 -19.94 -1.12
CA LYS A 169 7.75 -19.39 -1.02
C LYS A 169 7.76 -18.02 -1.70
N ILE A 170 8.37 -17.05 -1.05
CA ILE A 170 8.49 -15.70 -1.59
C ILE A 170 9.31 -15.69 -2.90
N GLU A 171 10.27 -16.60 -3.01
CA GLU A 171 11.12 -16.78 -4.19
C GLU A 171 10.37 -17.28 -5.42
N ASP A 172 9.14 -17.78 -5.26
CA ASP A 172 8.27 -18.21 -6.36
C ASP A 172 7.29 -17.11 -6.81
N SER A 173 7.37 -15.92 -6.19
CA SER A 173 6.45 -14.81 -6.49
C SER A 173 6.95 -13.92 -7.62
N ILE A 174 5.97 -13.32 -8.32
CA ILE A 174 6.16 -12.12 -9.15
C ILE A 174 5.81 -10.93 -8.26
N PHE A 175 6.70 -9.97 -8.10
CA PHE A 175 6.47 -8.79 -7.28
C PHE A 175 6.48 -7.51 -8.11
N TYR A 176 5.42 -6.71 -7.97
CA TYR A 176 5.24 -5.42 -8.64
C TYR A 176 5.35 -4.29 -7.62
N SER A 177 6.21 -3.30 -7.87
CA SER A 177 6.28 -2.06 -7.08
C SER A 177 6.94 -0.93 -7.88
N ASP A 178 6.60 0.31 -7.55
CA ASP A 178 7.19 1.56 -8.07
C ASP A 178 8.32 2.09 -7.17
N SER A 179 8.42 1.62 -5.92
CA SER A 179 9.15 2.27 -4.84
C SER A 179 10.56 1.73 -4.63
N ILE A 180 11.53 2.65 -4.48
CA ILE A 180 12.88 2.33 -4.01
C ILE A 180 12.88 1.71 -2.60
N ASN A 181 11.88 2.01 -1.78
CA ASN A 181 11.73 1.46 -0.43
C ASN A 181 11.39 -0.03 -0.44
N ASP A 182 10.95 -0.57 -1.58
CA ASP A 182 10.69 -2.00 -1.79
C ASP A 182 11.90 -2.77 -2.36
N LEU A 183 13.09 -2.14 -2.40
CA LEU A 183 14.31 -2.83 -2.83
C LEU A 183 14.54 -4.16 -2.09
N PRO A 184 14.33 -4.26 -0.75
CA PRO A 184 14.44 -5.54 -0.05
C PRO A 184 13.47 -6.62 -0.56
N MET A 185 12.25 -6.23 -0.99
CA MET A 185 11.29 -7.16 -1.59
C MET A 185 11.74 -7.62 -2.99
N PHE A 186 12.23 -6.70 -3.83
CA PHE A 186 12.80 -7.04 -5.14
C PHE A 186 13.98 -8.02 -5.04
N GLU A 187 14.74 -7.99 -3.94
CA GLU A 187 15.91 -8.88 -3.74
C GLU A 187 15.54 -10.30 -3.32
N VAL A 188 14.31 -10.52 -2.81
CA VAL A 188 13.87 -11.83 -2.30
C VAL A 188 12.77 -12.47 -3.14
N CYS A 189 12.07 -11.73 -3.99
CA CYS A 189 11.07 -12.30 -4.90
C CYS A 189 11.72 -13.05 -6.08
N GLY A 190 10.95 -13.90 -6.77
CA GLY A 190 11.45 -14.64 -7.92
C GLY A 190 11.53 -13.82 -9.19
N ASP A 191 10.53 -12.99 -9.46
CA ASP A 191 10.43 -12.17 -10.68
C ASP A 191 10.06 -10.72 -10.32
N PRO A 192 11.07 -9.84 -10.19
CA PRO A 192 10.86 -8.42 -9.89
C PRO A 192 10.38 -7.65 -11.11
N ILE A 193 9.27 -6.91 -10.95
CA ILE A 193 8.71 -6.03 -11.97
C ILE A 193 8.55 -4.63 -11.39
N VAL A 194 9.30 -3.69 -11.94
CA VAL A 194 9.28 -2.31 -11.48
C VAL A 194 8.25 -1.53 -12.28
N VAL A 195 7.38 -0.83 -11.59
CA VAL A 195 6.27 -0.06 -12.17
C VAL A 195 6.61 1.42 -12.08
N ASN A 196 6.57 2.13 -13.21
CA ASN A 196 6.70 3.58 -13.29
C ASN A 196 7.78 4.21 -12.38
N PRO A 197 9.03 3.68 -12.38
CA PRO A 197 10.05 4.05 -11.41
C PRO A 197 10.53 5.49 -11.57
N ASP A 198 10.95 6.09 -10.45
CA ASP A 198 11.79 7.28 -10.49
C ASP A 198 13.18 6.98 -11.11
N ASP A 199 13.98 8.02 -11.32
CA ASP A 199 15.31 7.87 -11.97
C ASP A 199 16.26 6.97 -11.18
N ASN A 200 16.17 6.93 -9.85
CA ASN A 200 17.04 6.13 -8.99
C ASN A 200 16.68 4.63 -9.10
N LEU A 201 15.42 4.32 -8.90
CA LEU A 201 14.94 2.93 -9.02
C LEU A 201 15.08 2.42 -10.46
N LYS A 202 14.83 3.28 -11.46
CA LYS A 202 15.03 2.94 -12.88
C LYS A 202 16.47 2.54 -13.17
N LYS A 203 17.45 3.25 -12.64
CA LYS A 203 18.87 2.89 -12.79
C LYS A 203 19.18 1.54 -12.18
N ILE A 204 18.71 1.28 -10.96
CA ILE A 204 18.88 -0.02 -10.29
C ILE A 204 18.20 -1.14 -11.09
N ALA A 205 16.99 -0.91 -11.58
CA ALA A 205 16.25 -1.88 -12.39
C ALA A 205 16.99 -2.25 -13.68
N MET A 206 17.59 -1.23 -14.36
CA MET A 206 18.42 -1.47 -15.55
C MET A 206 19.69 -2.25 -15.22
N ASP A 207 20.42 -1.85 -14.17
CA ASP A 207 21.66 -2.53 -13.75
C ASP A 207 21.42 -3.99 -13.34
N ARG A 208 20.25 -4.29 -12.78
CA ARG A 208 19.84 -5.64 -12.32
C ARG A 208 19.00 -6.40 -13.37
N SER A 209 18.74 -5.80 -14.53
CA SER A 209 17.88 -6.38 -15.59
C SER A 209 16.46 -6.69 -15.13
N TYR A 210 15.90 -5.91 -14.23
CA TYR A 210 14.50 -6.02 -13.83
C TYR A 210 13.60 -5.52 -14.96
N LYS A 211 12.43 -6.15 -15.11
CA LYS A 211 11.42 -5.70 -16.07
C LYS A 211 10.82 -4.37 -15.58
N ILE A 212 10.66 -3.42 -16.51
CA ILE A 212 10.05 -2.12 -16.23
C ILE A 212 8.74 -2.01 -17.00
N LEU A 213 7.68 -1.61 -16.30
CA LEU A 213 6.40 -1.19 -16.85
C LEU A 213 6.24 0.31 -16.63
N ASN A 214 5.72 1.02 -17.63
CA ASN A 214 5.43 2.46 -17.53
C ASN A 214 3.91 2.67 -17.62
N ARG A 215 3.44 3.67 -16.90
CA ARG A 215 2.09 4.24 -17.03
C ARG A 215 2.02 5.15 -18.23
#